data_c67fc88103d27d3d46da61534dcf9dcb
#
_entry.id   c67fc88103d27d3d46da61534dcf9dcb
#
_cell.length_a   1.000
_cell.length_b   1.000
_cell.length_c   1.000
_cell.angle_alpha   90.00
_cell.angle_beta   90.00
_cell.angle_gamma   90.00
#
_symmetry.space_group_name_H-M   'P 1'
#
loop_
_entity.id
_entity.type
_entity.pdbx_description
1 polymer ?
#
loop_
_entity_poly.entity_id
_entity_poly.type
_entity_poly.pdbx_seq_one_letter_code
_entity_poly.pdbx_strand_id
1 'polypeptide(L)'
;MAALIKQLYFNPKFGYESEDKLYKKAHDEDKQITHEDVDEFLGEQTAPQITKPLNREQEFDTVESPSVKNNYQMDIMYLPSPTFNNSYKYLLTCIDVYSRYVFVKALHSREGDTVFKAFKEMMDENGIPKNLNVDLGSEFVYKPFVNYCKEHNIKLWYSNPDQANKNSIIERWHRTLRNIILKYTVVNGRRYIDELNNFIYNYNHTYERDVKNNPIDIWKGKDRNEQSYNFVPHLLQVGDQVRHTLEKEIYGKNSSTPTYTRKIFTITKKDGNAYYLDDMEKPFREHELIPAVGENNNEREDEEEKIEQKDKHERKQNKILKDENISQANILETKRERKPNFKYL
;
A
#
# COMPACT_ATOMS: atom_id res chain seq x y z
N MET A 1 -20.25 -22.68 -31.79
CA MET A 1 -20.15 -22.04 -30.43
C MET A 1 -19.10 -20.94 -30.47
N ALA A 2 -17.80 -21.20 -30.60
CA ALA A 2 -16.75 -20.16 -30.55
C ALA A 2 -16.93 -18.99 -31.56
N ALA A 3 -17.38 -19.29 -32.80
CA ALA A 3 -17.64 -18.24 -33.80
C ALA A 3 -18.76 -17.27 -33.40
N LEU A 4 -19.82 -17.73 -32.75
CA LEU A 4 -20.91 -16.91 -32.24
C LEU A 4 -20.46 -16.05 -31.06
N ILE A 5 -19.76 -16.64 -30.10
CA ILE A 5 -19.18 -15.91 -28.96
C ILE A 5 -18.26 -14.77 -29.46
N LYS A 6 -17.38 -15.09 -30.40
CA LYS A 6 -16.48 -14.12 -31.05
C LYS A 6 -17.23 -12.99 -31.76
N GLN A 7 -18.26 -13.32 -32.53
CA GLN A 7 -19.09 -12.33 -33.22
C GLN A 7 -19.80 -11.40 -32.22
N LEU A 8 -20.35 -11.93 -31.15
CA LEU A 8 -21.01 -11.15 -30.10
C LEU A 8 -20.03 -10.27 -29.34
N TYR A 9 -18.86 -10.83 -28.97
CA TYR A 9 -17.87 -10.10 -28.19
C TYR A 9 -17.28 -8.90 -28.92
N PHE A 10 -16.90 -9.05 -30.19
CA PHE A 10 -16.27 -7.99 -30.96
C PHE A 10 -17.26 -7.02 -31.63
N ASN A 11 -18.55 -7.12 -31.36
CA ASN A 11 -19.54 -6.20 -31.89
C ASN A 11 -19.58 -4.91 -31.06
N PRO A 12 -19.20 -3.73 -31.60
CA PRO A 12 -19.13 -2.49 -30.82
C PRO A 12 -20.48 -2.05 -30.23
N LYS A 13 -21.59 -2.52 -30.79
CA LYS A 13 -22.95 -2.10 -30.38
C LYS A 13 -23.37 -2.80 -29.07
N PHE A 14 -22.90 -4.00 -28.78
CA PHE A 14 -23.33 -4.80 -27.64
C PHE A 14 -22.29 -5.81 -27.13
N GLY A 15 -21.05 -5.72 -27.63
CA GLY A 15 -19.92 -6.53 -27.18
C GLY A 15 -19.03 -5.80 -26.15
N TYR A 16 -17.83 -6.34 -25.93
CA TYR A 16 -16.82 -5.85 -24.97
C TYR A 16 -17.34 -5.76 -23.53
N GLU A 17 -18.30 -6.60 -23.18
CA GLU A 17 -18.90 -6.66 -21.84
C GLU A 17 -18.23 -7.70 -20.94
N SER A 18 -18.67 -7.78 -19.67
CA SER A 18 -18.24 -8.81 -18.72
C SER A 18 -18.67 -10.20 -19.16
N GLU A 19 -17.96 -11.21 -18.67
CA GLU A 19 -18.23 -12.64 -18.92
C GLU A 19 -19.69 -13.01 -18.75
N ASP A 20 -20.31 -12.68 -17.60
CA ASP A 20 -21.72 -12.99 -17.31
C ASP A 20 -22.69 -12.44 -18.36
N LYS A 21 -22.43 -11.22 -18.84
CA LYS A 21 -23.28 -10.57 -19.83
C LYS A 21 -23.10 -11.19 -21.22
N LEU A 22 -21.86 -11.49 -21.58
CA LEU A 22 -21.54 -12.17 -22.83
C LEU A 22 -22.16 -13.57 -22.85
N TYR A 23 -21.99 -14.32 -21.75
CA TYR A 23 -22.62 -15.63 -21.58
C TYR A 23 -24.13 -15.54 -21.77
N LYS A 24 -24.80 -14.64 -21.06
CA LYS A 24 -26.26 -14.51 -21.16
C LYS A 24 -26.71 -14.30 -22.61
N LYS A 25 -26.05 -13.41 -23.36
CA LYS A 25 -26.37 -13.14 -24.77
C LYS A 25 -26.09 -14.36 -25.65
N ALA A 26 -24.95 -14.99 -25.47
CA ALA A 26 -24.57 -16.15 -26.27
C ALA A 26 -25.51 -17.33 -26.00
N HIS A 27 -25.83 -17.58 -24.75
CA HIS A 27 -26.75 -18.64 -24.33
C HIS A 27 -28.21 -18.39 -24.77
N ASP A 28 -28.63 -17.12 -24.88
CA ASP A 28 -29.96 -16.78 -25.40
C ASP A 28 -30.09 -17.10 -26.89
N GLU A 29 -29.02 -16.99 -27.67
CA GLU A 29 -28.99 -17.35 -29.09
C GLU A 29 -28.72 -18.85 -29.31
N ASP A 30 -27.85 -19.46 -28.51
CA ASP A 30 -27.54 -20.88 -28.57
C ASP A 30 -27.47 -21.48 -27.16
N LYS A 31 -28.50 -22.26 -26.80
CA LYS A 31 -28.65 -22.87 -25.48
C LYS A 31 -27.58 -23.94 -25.13
N GLN A 32 -26.74 -24.31 -26.07
CA GLN A 32 -25.63 -25.25 -25.86
C GLN A 32 -24.39 -24.56 -25.31
N ILE A 33 -24.29 -23.23 -25.40
CA ILE A 33 -23.14 -22.47 -24.91
C ILE A 33 -23.17 -22.46 -23.39
N THR A 34 -22.03 -22.80 -22.80
CA THR A 34 -21.80 -22.85 -21.35
C THR A 34 -21.00 -21.64 -20.88
N HIS A 35 -20.92 -21.41 -19.56
CA HIS A 35 -20.02 -20.40 -18.98
C HIS A 35 -18.54 -20.74 -19.29
N GLU A 36 -18.19 -22.03 -19.28
CA GLU A 36 -16.85 -22.52 -19.55
C GLU A 36 -16.39 -22.19 -20.99
N ASP A 37 -17.29 -22.31 -21.98
CA ASP A 37 -17.00 -21.90 -23.36
C ASP A 37 -16.69 -20.38 -23.49
N VAL A 38 -17.36 -19.57 -22.68
CA VAL A 38 -17.16 -18.10 -22.69
C VAL A 38 -15.89 -17.73 -21.94
N ASP A 39 -15.61 -18.36 -20.80
CA ASP A 39 -14.39 -18.14 -20.03
C ASP A 39 -13.14 -18.55 -20.84
N GLU A 40 -13.18 -19.73 -21.47
CA GLU A 40 -12.11 -20.20 -22.37
C GLU A 40 -11.86 -19.20 -23.52
N PHE A 41 -12.94 -18.76 -24.18
CA PHE A 41 -12.83 -17.75 -25.23
C PHE A 41 -12.22 -16.45 -24.74
N LEU A 42 -12.69 -15.90 -23.62
CA LEU A 42 -12.16 -14.66 -23.06
C LEU A 42 -10.72 -14.80 -22.57
N GLY A 43 -10.36 -15.99 -22.07
CA GLY A 43 -9.01 -16.34 -21.66
C GLY A 43 -7.99 -16.25 -22.81
N GLU A 44 -8.41 -16.52 -24.04
CA GLU A 44 -7.57 -16.42 -25.24
C GLU A 44 -7.44 -14.98 -25.78
N GLN A 45 -8.29 -14.04 -25.35
CA GLN A 45 -8.29 -12.69 -25.87
C GLN A 45 -7.36 -11.76 -25.09
N THR A 46 -6.51 -11.00 -25.79
CA THR A 46 -5.60 -10.02 -25.18
C THR A 46 -6.34 -8.90 -24.47
N ALA A 47 -7.40 -8.35 -25.08
CA ALA A 47 -8.11 -7.20 -24.53
C ALA A 47 -8.70 -7.45 -23.12
N PRO A 48 -9.45 -8.53 -22.85
CA PRO A 48 -9.89 -8.86 -21.50
C PRO A 48 -8.74 -9.05 -20.52
N GLN A 49 -7.65 -9.68 -20.95
CA GLN A 49 -6.50 -9.93 -20.07
C GLN A 49 -5.86 -8.65 -19.58
N ILE A 50 -5.50 -7.72 -20.48
CA ILE A 50 -4.79 -6.48 -20.11
C ILE A 50 -5.69 -5.45 -19.42
N THR A 51 -7.01 -5.59 -19.53
CA THR A 51 -7.98 -4.72 -18.87
C THR A 51 -8.55 -5.31 -17.58
N LYS A 52 -8.15 -6.53 -17.19
CA LYS A 52 -8.54 -7.11 -15.89
C LYS A 52 -8.26 -6.11 -14.76
N PRO A 53 -9.13 -6.01 -13.76
CA PRO A 53 -8.81 -5.28 -12.54
C PRO A 53 -7.52 -5.81 -11.91
N LEU A 54 -6.79 -4.94 -11.23
CA LEU A 54 -5.58 -5.33 -10.52
C LEU A 54 -5.92 -6.44 -9.51
N ASN A 55 -5.20 -7.55 -9.56
CA ASN A 55 -5.29 -8.58 -8.55
C ASN A 55 -4.94 -7.93 -7.20
N ARG A 56 -5.73 -8.20 -6.17
CA ARG A 56 -5.34 -7.81 -4.82
C ARG A 56 -4.27 -8.76 -4.35
N GLU A 57 -3.24 -8.20 -3.72
CA GLU A 57 -2.23 -9.00 -3.04
C GLU A 57 -2.95 -9.96 -2.07
N GLN A 58 -2.84 -11.25 -2.28
CA GLN A 58 -3.45 -12.28 -1.42
C GLN A 58 -2.44 -12.81 -0.41
N GLU A 59 -1.14 -12.69 -0.71
CA GLU A 59 -0.05 -13.07 0.15
C GLU A 59 0.71 -11.85 0.60
N PHE A 60 0.70 -11.63 1.90
CA PHE A 60 1.52 -10.62 2.53
C PHE A 60 2.70 -11.31 3.22
N ASP A 61 3.90 -10.75 3.08
CA ASP A 61 4.99 -11.12 3.98
C ASP A 61 4.51 -10.82 5.41
N THR A 62 4.07 -11.85 6.11
CA THR A 62 3.60 -11.70 7.48
C THR A 62 4.78 -11.30 8.37
N VAL A 63 4.67 -10.16 9.01
CA VAL A 63 5.61 -9.78 10.04
C VAL A 63 5.28 -10.60 11.28
N GLU A 64 6.03 -11.69 11.47
CA GLU A 64 5.86 -12.57 12.63
C GLU A 64 6.81 -12.18 13.75
N SER A 65 6.38 -12.49 14.97
CA SER A 65 7.17 -12.35 16.17
C SER A 65 7.01 -13.62 17.00
N PRO A 66 8.09 -14.25 17.47
CA PRO A 66 8.00 -15.50 18.23
C PRO A 66 7.49 -15.30 19.67
N SER A 67 7.54 -14.09 20.20
CA SER A 67 7.12 -13.79 21.57
C SER A 67 6.90 -12.29 21.77
N VAL A 68 6.30 -11.93 22.89
CA VAL A 68 6.25 -10.52 23.35
C VAL A 68 7.66 -9.94 23.48
N LYS A 69 7.79 -8.65 23.21
CA LYS A 69 9.07 -7.91 23.27
C LYS A 69 10.14 -8.41 22.31
N ASN A 70 9.80 -9.24 21.35
CA ASN A 70 10.74 -9.63 20.32
C ASN A 70 10.78 -8.59 19.19
N ASN A 71 9.62 -8.24 18.62
CA ASN A 71 9.50 -7.28 17.53
C ASN A 71 8.50 -6.19 17.89
N TYR A 72 8.94 -4.94 17.88
CA TYR A 72 8.06 -3.78 17.92
C TYR A 72 8.01 -3.10 16.55
N GLN A 73 6.84 -2.54 16.22
CA GLN A 73 6.70 -1.54 15.17
C GLN A 73 6.42 -0.20 15.80
N MET A 74 7.10 0.84 15.35
CA MET A 74 6.94 2.21 15.83
C MET A 74 6.76 3.17 14.68
N ASP A 75 5.84 4.14 14.88
CA ASP A 75 5.54 5.16 13.87
C ASP A 75 4.98 6.42 14.54
N ILE A 76 4.93 7.52 13.80
CA ILE A 76 4.36 8.80 14.27
C ILE A 76 3.07 9.11 13.52
N MET A 77 1.96 9.10 14.26
CA MET A 77 0.66 9.49 13.72
C MET A 77 0.39 10.98 13.94
N TYR A 78 -0.21 11.64 12.95
CA TYR A 78 -0.72 13.00 13.09
C TYR A 78 -2.03 13.01 13.88
N LEU A 79 -2.12 13.91 14.88
CA LEU A 79 -3.33 14.10 15.68
C LEU A 79 -4.19 15.22 15.08
N PRO A 80 -5.48 15.01 14.83
CA PRO A 80 -6.37 16.05 14.33
C PRO A 80 -6.67 17.10 15.39
N SER A 81 -7.00 18.32 14.93
CA SER A 81 -7.49 19.43 15.77
C SER A 81 -6.57 19.77 16.96
N PRO A 82 -5.26 20.02 16.79
CA PRO A 82 -4.33 20.23 17.90
C PRO A 82 -4.71 21.40 18.79
N THR A 83 -5.33 22.47 18.26
CA THR A 83 -5.78 23.63 19.00
C THR A 83 -6.74 23.28 20.15
N PHE A 84 -7.57 22.25 19.96
CA PHE A 84 -8.51 21.77 20.99
C PHE A 84 -7.87 20.73 21.93
N ASN A 85 -6.69 20.23 21.60
CA ASN A 85 -6.02 19.10 22.26
C ASN A 85 -4.66 19.49 22.83
N ASN A 86 -4.62 20.61 23.58
CA ASN A 86 -3.44 21.13 24.27
C ASN A 86 -2.23 21.30 23.34
N SER A 87 -2.46 21.64 22.08
CA SER A 87 -1.45 21.80 21.02
C SER A 87 -0.61 20.54 20.74
N TYR A 88 -1.04 19.36 21.18
CA TYR A 88 -0.44 18.09 20.73
C TYR A 88 -0.73 17.88 19.25
N LYS A 89 0.32 17.70 18.47
CA LYS A 89 0.25 17.55 17.00
C LYS A 89 0.49 16.12 16.55
N TYR A 90 1.21 15.36 17.36
CA TYR A 90 1.72 14.05 16.98
C TYR A 90 1.47 13.04 18.10
N LEU A 91 1.41 11.79 17.73
CA LEU A 91 1.37 10.65 18.62
C LEU A 91 2.49 9.71 18.23
N LEU A 92 3.51 9.56 19.08
CA LEU A 92 4.46 8.46 18.95
C LEU A 92 3.74 7.20 19.38
N THR A 93 3.73 6.21 18.51
CA THR A 93 2.99 4.97 18.69
C THR A 93 3.93 3.78 18.61
N CYS A 94 3.71 2.79 19.42
CA CYS A 94 4.44 1.55 19.39
C CYS A 94 3.50 0.37 19.59
N ILE A 95 3.66 -0.69 18.82
CA ILE A 95 2.88 -1.92 18.91
C ILE A 95 3.83 -3.13 19.00
N ASP A 96 3.57 -3.99 19.98
CA ASP A 96 4.19 -5.30 20.03
C ASP A 96 3.59 -6.22 18.97
N VAL A 97 4.42 -6.73 18.08
CA VAL A 97 3.97 -7.53 16.93
C VAL A 97 3.33 -8.85 17.36
N TYR A 98 3.78 -9.44 18.46
CA TYR A 98 3.24 -10.72 18.93
C TYR A 98 1.87 -10.56 19.58
N SER A 99 1.76 -9.67 20.55
CA SER A 99 0.54 -9.48 21.36
C SER A 99 -0.46 -8.51 20.78
N ARG A 100 -0.04 -7.64 19.85
CA ARG A 100 -0.78 -6.46 19.40
C ARG A 100 -0.98 -5.40 20.50
N TYR A 101 -0.29 -5.55 21.64
CA TYR A 101 -0.34 -4.56 22.71
C TYR A 101 0.26 -3.24 22.26
N VAL A 102 -0.44 -2.14 22.53
CA VAL A 102 -0.09 -0.80 22.07
C VAL A 102 0.20 0.11 23.23
N PHE A 103 1.21 0.95 23.08
CA PHE A 103 1.53 2.05 23.99
C PHE A 103 1.91 3.29 23.18
N VAL A 104 1.60 4.48 23.73
CA VAL A 104 1.67 5.74 23.00
C VAL A 104 2.18 6.87 23.88
N LYS A 105 2.75 7.91 23.24
CA LYS A 105 3.05 9.21 23.87
C LYS A 105 2.61 10.35 22.94
N ALA A 106 1.84 11.29 23.47
CA ALA A 106 1.45 12.48 22.72
C ALA A 106 2.61 13.50 22.68
N LEU A 107 2.85 14.10 21.52
CA LEU A 107 3.98 15.00 21.28
C LEU A 107 3.51 16.33 20.69
N HIS A 108 4.17 17.40 21.08
CA HIS A 108 3.99 18.73 20.47
C HIS A 108 4.80 18.91 19.19
N SER A 109 5.94 18.22 19.08
CA SER A 109 6.88 18.28 17.96
C SER A 109 7.35 16.88 17.59
N ARG A 110 7.76 16.70 16.32
CA ARG A 110 8.45 15.48 15.85
C ARG A 110 9.96 15.67 15.73
N GLU A 111 10.51 16.65 16.42
CA GLU A 111 11.95 16.85 16.51
C GLU A 111 12.63 15.67 17.21
N GLY A 112 13.84 15.33 16.75
CA GLY A 112 14.56 14.16 17.21
C GLY A 112 14.70 14.06 18.73
N ASP A 113 14.98 15.17 19.44
CA ASP A 113 15.08 15.20 20.90
C ASP A 113 13.76 14.88 21.60
N THR A 114 12.65 15.45 21.10
CA THR A 114 11.31 15.22 21.64
C THR A 114 10.89 13.78 21.48
N VAL A 115 11.08 13.23 20.27
CA VAL A 115 10.77 11.82 19.96
C VAL A 115 11.65 10.88 20.76
N PHE A 116 12.93 11.16 20.85
CA PHE A 116 13.88 10.32 21.59
C PHE A 116 13.57 10.27 23.08
N LYS A 117 13.20 11.41 23.71
CA LYS A 117 12.78 11.43 25.10
C LYS A 117 11.55 10.56 25.34
N ALA A 118 10.51 10.73 24.51
CA ALA A 118 9.31 9.94 24.60
C ALA A 118 9.56 8.45 24.35
N PHE A 119 10.44 8.13 23.40
CA PHE A 119 10.86 6.74 23.13
C PHE A 119 11.50 6.09 24.36
N LYS A 120 12.44 6.78 25.01
CA LYS A 120 13.06 6.28 26.24
C LYS A 120 12.03 5.98 27.33
N GLU A 121 11.14 6.94 27.61
CA GLU A 121 10.05 6.76 28.57
C GLU A 121 9.20 5.53 28.23
N MET A 122 8.88 5.33 26.95
CA MET A 122 8.11 4.16 26.50
C MET A 122 8.86 2.85 26.73
N MET A 123 10.17 2.83 26.49
CA MET A 123 11.02 1.65 26.72
C MET A 123 11.18 1.34 28.22
N ASP A 124 11.33 2.37 29.03
CA ASP A 124 11.43 2.22 30.50
C ASP A 124 10.12 1.67 31.11
N GLU A 125 8.96 2.11 30.59
CA GLU A 125 7.65 1.67 31.06
C GLU A 125 7.25 0.28 30.57
N ASN A 126 7.58 -0.06 29.32
CA ASN A 126 7.07 -1.26 28.66
C ASN A 126 8.11 -2.33 28.35
N GLY A 127 9.39 -1.98 28.51
CA GLY A 127 10.52 -2.86 28.23
C GLY A 127 11.06 -2.73 26.82
N ILE A 128 12.28 -3.19 26.65
CA ILE A 128 13.09 -3.04 25.45
C ILE A 128 12.87 -4.23 24.52
N PRO A 129 12.61 -4.01 23.21
CA PRO A 129 12.46 -5.09 22.23
C PRO A 129 13.82 -5.57 21.72
N LYS A 130 13.87 -6.78 21.15
CA LYS A 130 15.04 -7.24 20.40
C LYS A 130 15.15 -6.56 19.03
N ASN A 131 14.02 -6.34 18.37
CA ASN A 131 13.94 -5.72 17.06
C ASN A 131 12.93 -4.57 17.08
N LEU A 132 13.28 -3.47 16.44
CA LEU A 132 12.43 -2.30 16.29
C LEU A 132 12.32 -1.91 14.81
N ASN A 133 11.12 -1.95 14.26
CA ASN A 133 10.83 -1.54 12.91
C ASN A 133 10.28 -0.11 12.91
N VAL A 134 10.91 0.78 12.14
CA VAL A 134 10.55 2.19 11.99
C VAL A 134 10.58 2.57 10.51
N ASP A 135 10.00 3.71 10.15
CA ASP A 135 10.20 4.32 8.85
C ASP A 135 11.56 5.07 8.77
N LEU A 136 11.90 5.59 7.58
CA LEU A 136 13.10 6.41 7.37
C LEU A 136 12.90 7.89 7.78
N GLY A 137 12.06 8.18 8.75
CA GLY A 137 11.85 9.51 9.29
C GLY A 137 13.13 10.09 9.92
N SER A 138 13.32 11.40 9.80
CA SER A 138 14.49 12.10 10.37
C SER A 138 14.63 11.91 11.87
N GLU A 139 13.53 11.73 12.58
CA GLU A 139 13.45 11.45 14.01
C GLU A 139 14.03 10.10 14.40
N PHE A 140 13.90 9.09 13.53
CA PHE A 140 14.40 7.72 13.79
C PHE A 140 15.84 7.50 13.31
N VAL A 141 16.35 8.37 12.43
CA VAL A 141 17.78 8.40 12.07
C VAL A 141 18.58 9.36 12.95
N TYR A 142 17.93 10.03 13.90
CA TYR A 142 18.54 10.92 14.88
C TYR A 142 19.62 10.18 15.69
N LYS A 143 20.84 10.72 15.71
CA LYS A 143 22.03 10.05 16.27
C LYS A 143 21.85 9.54 17.69
N PRO A 144 21.27 10.29 18.67
CA PRO A 144 21.01 9.78 20.01
C PRO A 144 20.04 8.59 20.05
N PHE A 145 19.00 8.59 19.22
CA PHE A 145 18.06 7.48 19.07
C PHE A 145 18.78 6.21 18.60
N VAL A 146 19.57 6.32 17.53
CA VAL A 146 20.34 5.20 16.98
C VAL A 146 21.37 4.67 17.96
N ASN A 147 22.06 5.57 18.69
CA ASN A 147 23.04 5.18 19.71
C ASN A 147 22.38 4.42 20.86
N TYR A 148 21.24 4.90 21.37
CA TYR A 148 20.47 4.20 22.39
C TYR A 148 20.07 2.79 21.94
N CYS A 149 19.60 2.63 20.72
CA CYS A 149 19.28 1.31 20.19
C CYS A 149 20.51 0.38 20.18
N LYS A 150 21.68 0.89 19.79
CA LYS A 150 22.94 0.12 19.81
C LYS A 150 23.38 -0.27 21.24
N GLU A 151 23.33 0.67 22.17
CA GLU A 151 23.72 0.45 23.59
C GLU A 151 22.83 -0.58 24.27
N HIS A 152 21.54 -0.66 23.87
CA HIS A 152 20.59 -1.60 24.44
C HIS A 152 20.39 -2.86 23.58
N ASN A 153 21.26 -3.09 22.56
CA ASN A 153 21.19 -4.23 21.65
C ASN A 153 19.84 -4.36 20.92
N ILE A 154 19.18 -3.24 20.63
CA ILE A 154 17.98 -3.20 19.80
C ILE A 154 18.40 -3.23 18.33
N LYS A 155 18.01 -4.26 17.60
CA LYS A 155 18.21 -4.31 16.15
C LYS A 155 17.20 -3.42 15.45
N LEU A 156 17.70 -2.30 14.91
CA LEU A 156 16.87 -1.30 14.24
C LEU A 156 16.72 -1.66 12.76
N TRP A 157 15.46 -1.72 12.29
CA TRP A 157 15.09 -2.00 10.92
C TRP A 157 14.34 -0.80 10.36
N TYR A 158 14.80 -0.30 9.22
CA TYR A 158 14.11 0.76 8.49
C TYR A 158 13.25 0.17 7.38
N SER A 159 11.97 0.58 7.34
CA SER A 159 11.09 0.22 6.23
C SER A 159 11.53 0.94 4.98
N ASN A 160 11.80 0.19 3.90
CA ASN A 160 12.09 0.79 2.61
C ASN A 160 10.76 1.25 1.97
N PRO A 161 10.67 2.47 1.41
CA PRO A 161 9.48 2.95 0.70
C PRO A 161 8.98 1.99 -0.40
N ASP A 162 9.91 1.25 -1.03
CA ASP A 162 9.59 0.31 -2.11
C ASP A 162 9.08 -1.06 -1.64
N GLN A 163 9.04 -1.31 -0.33
CA GLN A 163 8.54 -2.56 0.24
C GLN A 163 7.20 -2.33 0.91
N ALA A 164 6.13 -2.66 0.21
CA ALA A 164 4.79 -2.73 0.79
C ALA A 164 4.78 -3.62 2.05
N ASN A 165 4.06 -3.19 3.10
CA ASN A 165 3.65 -3.98 4.28
C ASN A 165 4.60 -4.13 5.47
N LYS A 166 5.80 -3.51 5.55
CA LYS A 166 6.67 -3.70 6.72
C LYS A 166 6.11 -3.13 8.02
N ASN A 167 5.35 -2.03 7.99
CA ASN A 167 4.69 -1.41 9.16
C ASN A 167 3.17 -1.59 9.15
N SER A 168 2.66 -2.57 8.40
CA SER A 168 1.23 -2.79 8.17
C SER A 168 0.41 -2.99 9.44
N ILE A 169 1.01 -3.54 10.51
CA ILE A 169 0.33 -3.80 11.78
C ILE A 169 0.04 -2.48 12.49
N ILE A 170 1.05 -1.62 12.64
CA ILE A 170 0.86 -0.32 13.30
C ILE A 170 0.00 0.63 12.45
N GLU A 171 0.11 0.59 11.12
CA GLU A 171 -0.73 1.37 10.21
C GLU A 171 -2.21 0.96 10.31
N ARG A 172 -2.50 -0.34 10.42
CA ARG A 172 -3.85 -0.86 10.65
C ARG A 172 -4.39 -0.36 11.98
N TRP A 173 -3.56 -0.39 13.03
CA TRP A 173 -3.93 0.13 14.33
C TRP A 173 -4.17 1.65 14.29
N HIS A 174 -3.37 2.43 13.57
CA HIS A 174 -3.62 3.86 13.37
C HIS A 174 -4.99 4.13 12.76
N ARG A 175 -5.43 3.31 11.82
CA ARG A 175 -6.77 3.40 11.24
C ARG A 175 -7.85 3.15 12.29
N THR A 176 -7.65 2.16 13.14
CA THR A 176 -8.55 1.86 14.26
C THR A 176 -8.66 3.04 15.22
N LEU A 177 -7.53 3.61 15.64
CA LEU A 177 -7.52 4.77 16.55
C LEU A 177 -8.17 6.01 15.93
N ARG A 178 -7.89 6.31 14.65
CA ARG A 178 -8.53 7.42 13.95
C ARG A 178 -10.06 7.27 13.92
N ASN A 179 -10.56 6.06 13.72
CA ASN A 179 -11.99 5.79 13.73
C ASN A 179 -12.60 5.96 15.13
N ILE A 180 -11.89 5.58 16.20
CA ILE A 180 -12.33 5.79 17.59
C ILE A 180 -12.40 7.31 17.88
N ILE A 181 -11.33 8.04 17.57
CA ILE A 181 -11.28 9.50 17.74
C ILE A 181 -12.40 10.18 16.96
N LEU A 182 -12.63 9.79 15.71
CA LEU A 182 -13.68 10.35 14.87
C LEU A 182 -15.06 10.13 15.49
N LYS A 183 -15.38 8.91 15.89
CA LYS A 183 -16.67 8.61 16.54
C LYS A 183 -16.87 9.39 17.83
N TYR A 184 -15.81 9.46 18.65
CA TYR A 184 -15.83 10.22 19.89
C TYR A 184 -16.09 11.72 19.64
N THR A 185 -15.36 12.31 18.68
CA THR A 185 -15.44 13.75 18.38
C THR A 185 -16.77 14.16 17.76
N VAL A 186 -17.45 13.26 17.06
CA VAL A 186 -18.81 13.51 16.53
C VAL A 186 -19.82 13.73 17.68
N VAL A 187 -19.65 13.01 18.79
CA VAL A 187 -20.57 13.08 19.94
C VAL A 187 -20.14 14.12 20.97
N ASN A 188 -18.83 14.17 21.28
CA ASN A 188 -18.30 14.91 22.45
C ASN A 188 -17.52 16.17 22.06
N GLY A 189 -17.45 16.51 20.77
CA GLY A 189 -16.69 17.64 20.27
C GLY A 189 -15.19 17.32 20.07
N ARG A 190 -14.43 18.31 19.62
CA ARG A 190 -13.06 18.12 19.09
C ARG A 190 -11.97 17.86 20.13
N ARG A 191 -12.30 17.96 21.45
CA ARG A 191 -11.35 17.70 22.52
C ARG A 191 -11.41 16.22 22.91
N TYR A 192 -10.33 15.50 22.69
CA TYR A 192 -10.22 14.05 22.94
C TYR A 192 -8.92 13.65 23.65
N ILE A 193 -7.97 14.59 23.80
CA ILE A 193 -6.62 14.25 24.32
C ILE A 193 -6.69 13.70 25.74
N ASP A 194 -7.64 14.16 26.54
CA ASP A 194 -7.82 13.70 27.92
C ASP A 194 -8.33 12.26 27.99
N GLU A 195 -8.99 11.79 26.93
CA GLU A 195 -9.53 10.43 26.79
C GLU A 195 -8.59 9.48 26.02
N LEU A 196 -7.47 9.97 25.52
CA LEU A 196 -6.56 9.16 24.68
C LEU A 196 -6.13 7.88 25.40
N ASN A 197 -5.78 7.97 26.68
CA ASN A 197 -5.39 6.78 27.46
C ASN A 197 -6.54 5.79 27.62
N ASN A 198 -7.78 6.27 27.72
CA ASN A 198 -8.97 5.42 27.78
C ASN A 198 -9.19 4.68 26.44
N PHE A 199 -8.94 5.34 25.30
CA PHE A 199 -9.02 4.69 23.98
C PHE A 199 -7.97 3.58 23.84
N ILE A 200 -6.73 3.84 24.29
CA ILE A 200 -5.65 2.85 24.27
C ILE A 200 -5.96 1.69 25.23
N TYR A 201 -6.44 2.01 26.43
CA TYR A 201 -6.88 1.01 27.40
C TYR A 201 -7.97 0.11 26.81
N ASN A 202 -9.00 0.71 26.22
CA ASN A 202 -10.09 -0.03 25.59
C ASN A 202 -9.58 -0.96 24.49
N TYR A 203 -8.72 -0.46 23.57
CA TYR A 203 -8.13 -1.30 22.55
C TYR A 203 -7.38 -2.49 23.13
N ASN A 204 -6.49 -2.25 24.09
CA ASN A 204 -5.67 -3.30 24.69
C ASN A 204 -6.48 -4.36 25.46
N HIS A 205 -7.69 -4.02 25.93
CA HIS A 205 -8.58 -4.91 26.67
C HIS A 205 -9.74 -5.47 25.82
N THR A 206 -9.77 -5.17 24.53
CA THR A 206 -10.79 -5.67 23.60
C THR A 206 -10.22 -6.82 22.77
N TYR A 207 -11.06 -7.82 22.48
CA TYR A 207 -10.70 -8.97 21.66
C TYR A 207 -10.21 -8.53 20.28
N GLU A 208 -8.98 -8.93 19.94
CA GLU A 208 -8.35 -8.69 18.63
C GLU A 208 -8.33 -9.99 17.82
N ARG A 209 -8.92 -9.92 16.62
CA ARG A 209 -9.12 -11.10 15.76
C ARG A 209 -7.83 -11.75 15.29
N ASP A 210 -6.79 -10.95 15.00
CA ASP A 210 -5.51 -11.43 14.47
C ASP A 210 -4.78 -12.31 15.50
N VAL A 211 -4.97 -12.05 16.78
CA VAL A 211 -4.35 -12.79 17.89
C VAL A 211 -5.32 -13.66 18.67
N LYS A 212 -6.63 -13.62 18.31
CA LYS A 212 -7.73 -14.37 18.92
C LYS A 212 -7.77 -14.26 20.46
N ASN A 213 -7.40 -13.11 20.99
CA ASN A 213 -7.36 -12.81 22.41
C ASN A 213 -7.31 -11.29 22.63
N ASN A 214 -7.40 -10.83 23.89
CA ASN A 214 -7.13 -9.43 24.17
C ASN A 214 -5.62 -9.17 24.17
N PRO A 215 -5.12 -8.08 23.57
CA PRO A 215 -3.70 -7.73 23.54
C PRO A 215 -3.03 -7.76 24.92
N ILE A 216 -3.69 -7.22 25.95
CA ILE A 216 -3.18 -7.17 27.33
C ILE A 216 -2.96 -8.56 27.93
N ASP A 217 -3.82 -9.54 27.61
CA ASP A 217 -3.71 -10.89 28.18
C ASP A 217 -2.45 -11.59 27.64
N ILE A 218 -2.21 -11.47 26.32
CA ILE A 218 -1.01 -12.01 25.69
C ILE A 218 0.23 -11.28 26.19
N TRP A 219 0.16 -9.95 26.32
CA TRP A 219 1.25 -9.14 26.86
C TRP A 219 1.66 -9.57 28.25
N LYS A 220 0.70 -10.02 29.08
CA LYS A 220 0.90 -10.54 30.43
C LYS A 220 1.28 -12.01 30.49
N GLY A 221 1.50 -12.67 29.35
CA GLY A 221 2.01 -14.03 29.29
C GLY A 221 0.99 -15.11 28.96
N LYS A 222 -0.24 -14.77 28.57
CA LYS A 222 -1.17 -15.74 28.00
C LYS A 222 -0.74 -16.11 26.59
N ASP A 223 -0.83 -17.38 26.26
CA ASP A 223 -0.45 -17.85 24.93
C ASP A 223 -1.35 -17.25 23.85
N ARG A 224 -0.72 -16.92 22.72
CA ARG A 224 -1.42 -16.56 21.50
C ARG A 224 -2.00 -17.84 20.88
N ASN A 225 -3.30 -17.81 20.51
CA ASN A 225 -3.87 -18.89 19.75
C ASN A 225 -3.23 -18.93 18.35
N GLU A 226 -2.80 -20.12 17.92
CA GLU A 226 -2.16 -20.28 16.61
C GLU A 226 -3.08 -19.81 15.50
N GLN A 227 -2.55 -19.01 14.60
CA GLN A 227 -3.21 -18.70 13.34
C GLN A 227 -2.96 -19.86 12.38
N SER A 228 -4.01 -20.47 11.87
CA SER A 228 -3.92 -21.27 10.66
C SER A 228 -3.85 -20.29 9.49
N TYR A 229 -2.68 -20.13 8.89
CA TYR A 229 -2.56 -19.44 7.61
C TYR A 229 -3.08 -20.38 6.52
N ASN A 230 -4.06 -19.93 5.76
CA ASN A 230 -4.42 -20.62 4.53
C ASN A 230 -3.28 -20.33 3.54
N PHE A 231 -2.46 -21.34 3.29
CA PHE A 231 -1.48 -21.29 2.22
C PHE A 231 -2.22 -21.22 0.89
N VAL A 232 -2.04 -20.13 0.17
CA VAL A 232 -2.49 -20.03 -1.23
C VAL A 232 -1.32 -20.52 -2.08
N PRO A 233 -1.49 -21.64 -2.81
CA PRO A 233 -0.40 -22.16 -3.62
C PRO A 233 -0.03 -21.17 -4.72
N HIS A 234 1.25 -20.93 -4.87
CA HIS A 234 1.78 -20.16 -6.00
C HIS A 234 1.49 -20.90 -7.31
N LEU A 235 0.75 -20.27 -8.20
CA LEU A 235 0.34 -20.83 -9.48
C LEU A 235 1.42 -20.70 -10.56
N LEU A 236 2.25 -19.63 -10.47
CA LEU A 236 3.26 -19.31 -11.49
C LEU A 236 4.59 -20.04 -11.24
N GLN A 237 5.18 -20.55 -12.32
CA GLN A 237 6.44 -21.27 -12.34
C GLN A 237 7.47 -20.61 -13.27
N VAL A 238 8.75 -20.97 -13.11
CA VAL A 238 9.80 -20.56 -14.05
C VAL A 238 9.50 -21.18 -15.42
N GLY A 239 9.56 -20.34 -16.45
CA GLY A 239 9.21 -20.70 -17.84
C GLY A 239 7.79 -20.26 -18.25
N ASP A 240 6.93 -19.88 -17.31
CA ASP A 240 5.60 -19.39 -17.64
C ASP A 240 5.66 -18.04 -18.34
N GLN A 241 4.75 -17.86 -19.30
CA GLN A 241 4.54 -16.59 -19.98
C GLN A 241 3.53 -15.73 -19.20
N VAL A 242 3.92 -14.50 -18.91
CA VAL A 242 3.14 -13.59 -18.07
C VAL A 242 3.12 -12.17 -18.62
N ARG A 243 2.14 -11.41 -18.16
CA ARG A 243 2.09 -9.94 -18.30
C ARG A 243 2.21 -9.33 -16.92
N HIS A 244 2.94 -8.24 -16.78
CA HIS A 244 3.05 -7.54 -15.51
C HIS A 244 2.18 -6.28 -15.46
N THR A 245 1.89 -5.81 -14.25
CA THR A 245 1.13 -4.58 -14.01
C THR A 245 1.88 -3.35 -14.52
N LEU A 246 1.16 -2.41 -15.12
CA LEU A 246 1.69 -1.10 -15.46
C LEU A 246 1.68 -0.19 -14.23
N GLU A 247 2.77 0.56 -14.02
CA GLU A 247 2.84 1.57 -12.97
C GLU A 247 1.81 2.66 -13.26
N LYS A 248 0.82 2.83 -12.36
CA LYS A 248 -0.16 3.91 -12.45
C LYS A 248 0.38 5.13 -11.73
N GLU A 249 0.39 6.28 -12.39
CA GLU A 249 0.67 7.54 -11.71
C GLU A 249 -0.32 7.75 -10.55
N ILE A 250 0.18 7.99 -9.34
CA ILE A 250 -0.62 8.09 -8.10
C ILE A 250 -1.70 9.16 -8.18
N TYR A 251 -1.55 10.16 -9.06
CA TYR A 251 -2.49 11.28 -9.26
C TYR A 251 -3.15 11.33 -10.65
N GLY A 252 -2.90 10.34 -11.51
CA GLY A 252 -3.50 10.27 -12.84
C GLY A 252 -4.92 9.70 -12.78
N LYS A 253 -5.87 10.30 -13.51
CA LYS A 253 -7.18 9.68 -13.78
C LYS A 253 -7.00 8.60 -14.85
N ASN A 254 -6.38 7.49 -14.47
CA ASN A 254 -5.97 6.41 -15.39
C ASN A 254 -7.05 5.36 -15.62
N SER A 255 -8.33 5.74 -15.66
CA SER A 255 -9.42 4.80 -15.92
C SER A 255 -9.47 4.29 -17.37
N SER A 256 -8.71 4.91 -18.27
CA SER A 256 -8.67 4.56 -19.71
C SER A 256 -7.40 3.83 -20.15
N THR A 257 -6.46 3.54 -19.22
CA THR A 257 -5.25 2.80 -19.55
C THR A 257 -5.35 1.33 -19.11
N PRO A 258 -4.78 0.38 -19.88
CA PRO A 258 -4.69 -1.01 -19.47
C PRO A 258 -4.06 -1.17 -18.08
N THR A 259 -4.41 -2.24 -17.40
CA THR A 259 -3.84 -2.57 -16.08
C THR A 259 -2.52 -3.32 -16.21
N TYR A 260 -2.43 -4.17 -17.24
CA TYR A 260 -1.26 -5.02 -17.49
C TYR A 260 -0.62 -4.68 -18.84
N THR A 261 0.64 -5.06 -18.98
CA THR A 261 1.40 -4.86 -20.23
C THR A 261 0.79 -5.63 -21.39
N ARG A 262 0.94 -5.09 -22.60
CA ARG A 262 0.63 -5.82 -23.84
C ARG A 262 1.72 -6.82 -24.17
N LYS A 263 3.00 -6.47 -23.92
CA LYS A 263 4.14 -7.34 -24.08
C LYS A 263 4.06 -8.54 -23.14
N ILE A 264 4.40 -9.70 -23.64
CA ILE A 264 4.50 -10.95 -22.87
C ILE A 264 5.94 -11.13 -22.44
N PHE A 265 6.13 -11.53 -21.20
CA PHE A 265 7.42 -11.80 -20.59
C PHE A 265 7.48 -13.25 -20.13
N THR A 266 8.68 -13.81 -20.03
CA THR A 266 8.90 -15.16 -19.51
C THR A 266 9.50 -15.07 -18.10
N ILE A 267 8.99 -15.84 -17.15
CA ILE A 267 9.59 -15.96 -15.82
C ILE A 267 10.91 -16.70 -15.93
N THR A 268 12.01 -15.99 -15.66
CA THR A 268 13.38 -16.56 -15.75
C THR A 268 13.87 -17.11 -14.43
N LYS A 269 13.42 -16.55 -13.30
CA LYS A 269 13.83 -16.96 -11.95
C LYS A 269 12.70 -16.70 -10.97
N LYS A 270 12.58 -17.57 -9.96
CA LYS A 270 11.75 -17.38 -8.76
C LYS A 270 12.63 -17.44 -7.53
N ASP A 271 12.47 -16.47 -6.60
CA ASP A 271 13.20 -16.39 -5.34
C ASP A 271 12.23 -16.02 -4.22
N GLY A 272 11.77 -17.02 -3.47
CA GLY A 272 10.64 -16.83 -2.54
C GLY A 272 9.40 -16.33 -3.28
N ASN A 273 8.89 -15.15 -2.87
CA ASN A 273 7.72 -14.49 -3.47
C ASN A 273 8.09 -13.51 -4.58
N ALA A 274 9.35 -13.48 -5.02
CA ALA A 274 9.83 -12.61 -6.08
C ALA A 274 10.01 -13.37 -7.39
N TYR A 275 9.42 -12.84 -8.46
CA TYR A 275 9.50 -13.36 -9.82
C TYR A 275 10.32 -12.42 -10.69
N TYR A 276 11.32 -12.94 -11.37
CA TYR A 276 12.17 -12.21 -12.30
C TYR A 276 11.75 -12.54 -13.72
N LEU A 277 11.56 -11.51 -14.52
CA LEU A 277 11.16 -11.62 -15.91
C LEU A 277 12.37 -11.39 -16.84
N ASP A 278 12.29 -11.93 -18.06
CA ASP A 278 13.22 -11.56 -19.11
C ASP A 278 13.11 -10.04 -19.41
N ASP A 279 14.21 -9.43 -19.83
CA ASP A 279 14.31 -8.00 -20.15
C ASP A 279 13.95 -7.03 -19.00
N MET A 280 13.80 -7.51 -17.74
CA MET A 280 13.45 -6.67 -16.60
C MET A 280 14.44 -6.84 -15.45
N GLU A 281 14.92 -5.72 -14.90
CA GLU A 281 15.84 -5.72 -13.75
C GLU A 281 15.08 -5.85 -12.40
N LYS A 282 13.84 -5.34 -12.34
CA LYS A 282 13.02 -5.31 -11.14
C LYS A 282 12.25 -6.62 -10.98
N PRO A 283 12.25 -7.26 -9.80
CA PRO A 283 11.37 -8.39 -9.53
C PRO A 283 9.91 -7.96 -9.32
N PHE A 284 9.00 -8.87 -9.60
CA PHE A 284 7.56 -8.71 -9.44
C PHE A 284 7.01 -9.68 -8.40
N ARG A 285 5.87 -9.33 -7.78
CA ARG A 285 5.09 -10.23 -6.93
C ARG A 285 4.03 -10.97 -7.75
N GLU A 286 3.54 -12.10 -7.28
CA GLU A 286 2.56 -12.90 -8.02
C GLU A 286 1.29 -12.13 -8.37
N HIS A 287 0.78 -11.30 -7.45
CA HIS A 287 -0.40 -10.47 -7.70
C HIS A 287 -0.21 -9.36 -8.76
N GLU A 288 1.06 -9.03 -9.08
CA GLU A 288 1.41 -8.09 -10.15
C GLU A 288 1.49 -8.78 -11.53
N LEU A 289 1.36 -10.11 -11.57
CA LEU A 289 1.50 -10.93 -12.75
C LEU A 289 0.18 -11.60 -13.11
N ILE A 290 -0.06 -11.79 -14.39
CA ILE A 290 -1.12 -12.67 -14.88
C ILE A 290 -0.54 -13.60 -15.97
N PRO A 291 -1.00 -14.87 -16.03
CA PRO A 291 -0.64 -15.76 -17.15
C PRO A 291 -1.01 -15.08 -18.47
N ALA A 292 -0.10 -15.12 -19.42
CA ALA A 292 -0.33 -14.58 -20.76
C ALA A 292 -0.70 -15.71 -21.70
N VAL A 293 -1.78 -15.51 -22.47
CA VAL A 293 -2.19 -16.37 -23.58
C VAL A 293 -2.21 -15.54 -24.84
N GLY A 294 -1.82 -16.12 -25.97
CA GLY A 294 -1.78 -15.46 -27.27
C GLY A 294 -0.36 -15.17 -27.76
N GLU A 295 -0.26 -14.79 -29.03
CA GLU A 295 1.01 -14.44 -29.65
C GLU A 295 1.40 -12.98 -29.38
N ASN A 296 2.71 -12.72 -29.32
CA ASN A 296 3.26 -11.35 -29.27
C ASN A 296 3.04 -10.67 -30.63
N ASN A 297 1.94 -9.97 -30.81
CA ASN A 297 1.71 -9.14 -32.00
C ASN A 297 2.36 -7.76 -31.81
N ASN A 298 3.68 -7.70 -31.96
CA ASN A 298 4.51 -6.54 -31.58
C ASN A 298 4.53 -5.40 -32.61
N GLU A 299 4.13 -5.60 -33.87
CA GLU A 299 4.42 -4.62 -34.94
C GLU A 299 3.58 -3.33 -34.92
N ARG A 300 2.32 -3.37 -34.43
CA ARG A 300 1.50 -2.14 -34.29
C ARG A 300 1.71 -1.41 -32.96
N GLU A 301 2.23 -2.11 -31.97
CA GLU A 301 2.32 -1.64 -30.59
C GLU A 301 3.56 -0.78 -30.36
N ASP A 302 4.69 -1.10 -30.99
CA ASP A 302 5.92 -0.30 -30.92
C ASP A 302 5.76 1.11 -31.53
N GLU A 303 4.86 1.28 -32.50
CA GLU A 303 4.57 2.61 -33.09
C GLU A 303 3.67 3.44 -32.18
N GLU A 304 2.63 2.86 -31.57
CA GLU A 304 1.75 3.56 -30.65
C GLU A 304 2.46 3.95 -29.34
N GLU A 305 3.28 3.06 -28.77
CA GLU A 305 4.13 3.38 -27.61
C GLU A 305 5.17 4.47 -27.90
N LYS A 306 5.78 4.45 -29.09
CA LYS A 306 6.72 5.51 -29.51
C LYS A 306 6.03 6.86 -29.65
N ILE A 307 4.80 6.87 -30.18
CA ILE A 307 3.97 8.08 -30.28
C ILE A 307 3.58 8.60 -28.89
N GLU A 308 3.12 7.72 -27.99
CA GLU A 308 2.79 8.11 -26.60
C GLU A 308 3.99 8.60 -25.80
N GLN A 309 5.15 7.97 -25.95
CA GLN A 309 6.38 8.41 -25.29
C GLN A 309 6.85 9.77 -25.84
N LYS A 310 6.70 9.99 -27.14
CA LYS A 310 7.00 11.27 -27.77
C LYS A 310 6.08 12.38 -27.29
N ASP A 311 4.77 12.12 -27.21
CA ASP A 311 3.77 13.04 -26.67
C ASP A 311 4.02 13.36 -25.18
N LYS A 312 4.38 12.35 -24.38
CA LYS A 312 4.75 12.56 -22.96
C LYS A 312 6.01 13.40 -22.83
N HIS A 313 7.00 13.18 -23.69
CA HIS A 313 8.24 13.95 -23.70
C HIS A 313 8.00 15.41 -24.11
N GLU A 314 7.19 15.65 -25.15
CA GLU A 314 6.79 16.99 -25.59
C GLU A 314 5.95 17.74 -24.54
N ARG A 315 5.02 17.06 -23.87
CA ARG A 315 4.26 17.64 -22.74
C ARG A 315 5.17 18.02 -21.57
N LYS A 316 6.17 17.19 -21.26
CA LYS A 316 7.15 17.47 -20.21
C LYS A 316 8.05 18.64 -20.58
N GLN A 317 8.54 18.72 -21.82
CA GLN A 317 9.31 19.85 -22.32
C GLN A 317 8.49 21.15 -22.35
N ASN A 318 7.24 21.11 -22.82
CA ASN A 318 6.34 22.25 -22.82
C ASN A 318 5.98 22.74 -21.41
N LYS A 319 5.95 21.83 -20.40
CA LYS A 319 5.77 22.22 -19.01
C LYS A 319 7.01 22.89 -18.45
N ILE A 320 8.20 22.37 -18.73
CA ILE A 320 9.49 22.99 -18.34
C ILE A 320 9.63 24.38 -18.97
N LEU A 321 9.34 24.52 -20.26
CA LEU A 321 9.38 25.82 -20.96
C LEU A 321 8.35 26.81 -20.41
N LYS A 322 7.18 26.37 -19.97
CA LYS A 322 6.20 27.22 -19.28
C LYS A 322 6.70 27.64 -17.90
N ASP A 323 7.29 26.74 -17.15
CA ASP A 323 7.82 27.03 -15.82
C ASP A 323 9.05 27.95 -15.90
N GLU A 324 9.90 27.79 -16.91
CA GLU A 324 11.01 28.70 -17.20
C GLU A 324 10.54 30.09 -17.65
N ASN A 325 9.54 30.18 -18.52
CA ASN A 325 8.95 31.46 -18.91
C ASN A 325 8.25 32.18 -17.75
N ILE A 326 7.60 31.44 -16.84
CA ILE A 326 7.05 31.98 -15.59
C ILE A 326 8.16 32.46 -14.67
N SER A 327 9.27 31.73 -14.56
CA SER A 327 10.42 32.16 -13.75
C SER A 327 11.13 33.40 -14.31
N GLN A 328 11.27 33.54 -15.63
CA GLN A 328 11.82 34.72 -16.28
C GLN A 328 10.88 35.93 -16.15
N ALA A 329 9.58 35.77 -16.29
CA ALA A 329 8.61 36.82 -16.05
C ALA A 329 8.62 37.29 -14.58
N ASN A 330 8.80 36.38 -13.61
CA ASN A 330 8.96 36.74 -12.21
C ASN A 330 10.27 37.44 -11.86
N ILE A 331 11.35 37.20 -12.61
CA ILE A 331 12.63 37.88 -12.42
C ILE A 331 12.57 39.34 -12.93
N LEU A 332 11.76 39.61 -13.93
CA LEU A 332 11.60 40.98 -14.47
C LEU A 332 10.67 41.86 -13.60
N GLU A 333 9.86 41.30 -12.71
CA GLU A 333 8.95 42.05 -11.82
C GLU A 333 9.37 42.08 -10.34
N THR A 334 10.62 41.79 -9.99
CA THR A 334 11.09 41.83 -8.60
C THR A 334 11.29 43.21 -8.08
N LYS A 335 10.22 43.90 -7.72
CA LYS A 335 10.12 44.89 -6.64
C LYS A 335 8.73 44.95 -6.03
N ARG A 336 8.10 43.77 -5.77
CA ARG A 336 6.96 43.72 -4.89
C ARG A 336 7.34 42.97 -3.62
N GLU A 337 7.36 43.68 -2.51
CA GLU A 337 7.44 43.10 -1.16
C GLU A 337 6.36 42.03 -0.98
N ARG A 338 6.76 40.81 -0.63
CA ARG A 338 5.84 39.73 -0.26
C ARG A 338 5.11 40.14 1.03
N LYS A 339 3.85 40.52 0.92
CA LYS A 339 2.95 40.54 2.09
C LYS A 339 2.59 39.10 2.44
N PRO A 340 2.68 38.68 3.72
CA PRO A 340 2.28 37.33 4.13
C PRO A 340 0.79 37.11 3.86
N ASN A 341 0.48 35.96 3.31
CA ASN A 341 -0.88 35.57 2.95
C ASN A 341 -1.62 35.08 4.20
N PHE A 342 -2.42 35.95 4.82
CA PHE A 342 -3.23 35.66 6.02
C PHE A 342 -4.53 34.87 5.74
N LYS A 343 -4.54 33.98 4.76
CA LYS A 343 -5.75 33.24 4.39
C LYS A 343 -5.97 31.91 5.10
N TYR A 344 -5.10 31.52 6.04
CA TYR A 344 -5.27 30.34 6.89
C TYR A 344 -4.81 30.65 8.33
N LEU A 345 -5.57 31.48 9.02
CA LEU A 345 -5.62 31.51 10.47
C LEU A 345 -7.00 31.03 10.91
#